data_08eef30d699dd5e1758c9288f5ef31cb
#
_entry.id   08eef30d699dd5e1758c9288f5ef31cb
#
_cell.length_a   1.000
_cell.length_b   1.000
_cell.length_c   1.000
_cell.angle_alpha   90.00
_cell.angle_beta   90.00
_cell.angle_gamma   90.00
#
_symmetry.space_group_name_H-M   'P 1'
#
loop_
_entity.id
_entity.type
_entity.pdbx_description
1 polymer ?
#
loop_
_entity_poly.entity_id
_entity_poly.type
_entity_poly.pdbx_seq_one_letter_code
_entity_poly.pdbx_strand_id
1 'polypeptide(L)'
;MRKLYVVKTTREFNDIINSGVCRKNSYFVVHLKKNHLKYDRFGISVSKKLGNAVFRNFYKRKIRSMIDNYKKDFNNQTDYIIILRKAGLSKSHEELEKELFSLLKK
;
A
#
# COMPACT_ATOMS: atom_id res chain seq x y z
N MET A 1 -4.89 -1.95 -11.46
CA MET A 1 -4.68 -0.55 -11.08
C MET A 1 -4.05 0.21 -12.24
N ARG A 2 -4.60 1.35 -12.60
CA ARG A 2 -4.08 2.16 -13.71
C ARG A 2 -2.72 2.76 -13.34
N LYS A 3 -1.85 2.96 -14.34
CA LYS A 3 -0.55 3.62 -14.15
C LYS A 3 -0.67 4.99 -13.48
N LEU A 4 -1.76 5.71 -13.76
CA LEU A 4 -2.05 7.01 -13.18
C LEU A 4 -2.09 6.99 -11.66
N TYR A 5 -2.52 5.88 -11.07
CA TYR A 5 -2.69 5.74 -9.63
C TYR A 5 -1.52 5.05 -8.94
N VAL A 6 -0.38 4.96 -9.60
CA VAL A 6 0.82 4.31 -9.06
C VAL A 6 1.89 5.35 -8.76
N VAL A 7 2.50 5.26 -7.58
CA VAL A 7 3.69 6.04 -7.26
C VAL A 7 4.85 5.48 -8.09
N LYS A 8 5.47 6.32 -8.93
CA LYS A 8 6.30 5.84 -10.04
C LYS A 8 7.80 5.74 -9.74
N THR A 9 8.33 6.58 -8.87
CA THR A 9 9.78 6.69 -8.72
C THR A 9 10.23 6.40 -7.30
N THR A 10 11.48 5.93 -7.16
CA THR A 10 12.11 5.74 -5.86
C THR A 10 12.17 7.05 -5.06
N ARG A 11 12.40 8.16 -5.76
CA ARG A 11 12.43 9.49 -5.14
C ARG A 11 11.08 9.83 -4.50
N GLU A 12 9.97 9.57 -5.20
CA GLU A 12 8.64 9.80 -4.67
C GLU A 12 8.35 8.89 -3.47
N PHE A 13 8.74 7.62 -3.55
CA PHE A 13 8.64 6.68 -2.43
C PHE A 13 9.35 7.22 -1.19
N ASN A 14 10.61 7.62 -1.34
CA ASN A 14 11.41 8.12 -0.23
C ASN A 14 10.85 9.41 0.36
N ASP A 15 10.33 10.29 -0.48
CA ASP A 15 9.71 11.54 -0.02
C ASP A 15 8.49 11.26 0.85
N ILE A 16 7.63 10.34 0.43
CA ILE A 16 6.43 9.98 1.18
C ILE A 16 6.82 9.33 2.53
N ILE A 17 7.79 8.44 2.52
CA ILE A 17 8.25 7.76 3.74
C ILE A 17 8.87 8.74 4.72
N ASN A 18 9.67 9.68 4.22
CA ASN A 18 10.44 10.60 5.09
C ASN A 18 9.62 11.79 5.59
N SER A 19 8.63 12.25 4.83
CA SER A 19 7.88 13.47 5.17
C SER A 19 6.40 13.26 5.43
N GLY A 20 5.90 12.05 5.21
CA GLY A 20 4.50 11.70 5.42
C GLY A 20 4.20 11.23 6.84
N VAL A 21 2.92 10.91 7.05
CA VAL A 21 2.43 10.30 8.28
C VAL A 21 2.55 8.79 8.17
N CYS A 22 2.86 8.11 9.27
CA CYS A 22 2.96 6.66 9.32
C CYS A 22 1.82 6.08 10.16
N ARG A 23 1.12 5.10 9.60
CA ARG A 23 0.13 4.29 10.31
C ARG A 23 0.54 2.84 10.19
N LYS A 24 0.38 2.06 11.25
CA LYS A 24 0.79 0.65 11.22
C LYS A 24 -0.10 -0.22 12.07
N ASN A 25 -0.14 -1.50 11.71
CA ASN A 25 -0.71 -2.56 12.52
C ASN A 25 0.21 -3.78 12.43
N SER A 26 -0.27 -4.96 12.87
CA SER A 26 0.54 -6.17 12.88
C SER A 26 0.95 -6.64 11.48
N TYR A 27 0.16 -6.31 10.45
CA TYR A 27 0.33 -6.88 9.10
C TYR A 27 0.86 -5.88 8.07
N PHE A 28 0.65 -4.59 8.28
CA PHE A 28 1.03 -3.55 7.33
C PHE A 28 1.63 -2.33 8.01
N VAL A 29 2.49 -1.64 7.26
CA VAL A 29 2.88 -0.26 7.56
C VAL A 29 2.43 0.57 6.37
N VAL A 30 1.73 1.66 6.61
CA VAL A 30 1.28 2.57 5.57
C VAL A 30 1.84 3.96 5.83
N HIS A 31 2.63 4.47 4.90
CA HIS A 31 3.07 5.86 4.90
C HIS A 31 2.15 6.63 3.96
N LEU A 32 1.71 7.80 4.39
CA LEU A 32 0.81 8.60 3.56
C LEU A 32 1.18 10.07 3.62
N LYS A 33 0.97 10.75 2.50
CA LYS A 33 1.26 12.17 2.35
C LYS A 33 0.25 12.78 1.38
N LYS A 34 -0.33 13.91 1.73
CA LYS A 34 -1.22 14.64 0.82
C LYS A 34 -0.47 14.98 -0.46
N ASN A 35 -1.11 14.79 -1.60
CA ASN A 35 -0.59 15.21 -2.89
C ASN A 35 -1.39 16.40 -3.43
N HIS A 36 -0.96 16.97 -4.55
CA HIS A 36 -1.65 18.07 -5.19
C HIS A 36 -2.44 17.61 -6.41
N LEU A 37 -2.69 16.31 -6.51
CA LEU A 37 -3.42 15.70 -7.61
C LEU A 37 -4.89 15.57 -7.26
N LYS A 38 -5.70 15.25 -8.27
CA LYS A 38 -7.15 15.06 -8.08
C LYS A 38 -7.51 13.62 -7.70
N TYR A 39 -6.52 12.77 -7.45
CA TYR A 39 -6.70 11.34 -7.19
C TYR A 39 -5.64 10.84 -6.23
N ASP A 40 -5.92 9.69 -5.63
CA ASP A 40 -4.95 9.00 -4.78
C ASP A 40 -3.98 8.19 -5.64
N ARG A 41 -2.73 8.08 -5.16
CA ARG A 41 -1.74 7.17 -5.76
C ARG A 41 -1.28 6.18 -4.71
N PHE A 42 -0.89 5.00 -5.18
CA PHE A 42 -0.47 3.90 -4.31
C PHE A 42 0.86 3.32 -4.77
N GLY A 43 1.74 3.05 -3.80
CA GLY A 43 2.94 2.28 -4.00
C GLY A 43 2.90 1.09 -3.06
N ILE A 44 3.36 -0.07 -3.53
CA ILE A 44 3.34 -1.30 -2.75
C ILE A 44 4.76 -1.82 -2.63
N SER A 45 5.18 -2.12 -1.41
CA SER A 45 6.51 -2.65 -1.13
C SER A 45 6.40 -3.97 -0.38
N VAL A 46 7.07 -5.00 -0.94
CA VAL A 46 7.24 -6.28 -0.28
C VAL A 46 8.74 -6.54 -0.22
N SER A 47 9.29 -6.62 0.99
CA SER A 47 10.73 -6.72 1.21
C SER A 47 11.32 -7.98 0.61
N LYS A 48 12.54 -7.87 0.07
CA LYS A 48 13.34 -9.02 -0.39
C LYS A 48 13.54 -10.06 0.69
N LYS A 49 13.53 -9.67 1.95
CA LYS A 49 13.68 -10.57 3.09
C LYS A 49 12.50 -11.53 3.25
N LEU A 50 11.35 -11.22 2.66
CA LEU A 50 10.15 -12.05 2.80
C LEU A 50 10.06 -13.17 1.78
N GLY A 51 10.78 -13.08 0.68
CA GLY A 51 10.79 -14.12 -0.35
C GLY A 51 11.42 -13.68 -1.65
N ASN A 52 11.42 -14.59 -2.64
CA ASN A 52 11.97 -14.33 -3.97
C ASN A 52 11.03 -13.43 -4.79
N ALA A 53 11.44 -13.11 -6.03
CA ALA A 53 10.69 -12.21 -6.89
C ALA A 53 9.28 -12.73 -7.21
N VAL A 54 9.12 -14.02 -7.43
CA VAL A 54 7.82 -14.64 -7.74
C VAL A 54 6.87 -14.47 -6.56
N PHE A 55 7.34 -14.77 -5.36
CA PHE A 55 6.59 -14.63 -4.12
C PHE A 55 6.19 -13.17 -3.86
N ARG A 56 7.14 -12.25 -4.02
CA ARG A 56 6.87 -10.81 -3.82
C ARG A 56 5.85 -10.29 -4.83
N ASN A 57 5.95 -10.68 -6.09
CA ASN A 57 5.01 -10.28 -7.13
C ASN A 57 3.60 -10.80 -6.86
N PHE A 58 3.49 -12.02 -6.33
CA PHE A 58 2.22 -12.59 -5.91
C PHE A 58 1.53 -11.70 -4.88
N TYR A 59 2.24 -11.30 -3.83
CA TYR A 59 1.68 -10.43 -2.80
C TYR A 59 1.40 -9.02 -3.28
N LYS A 60 2.24 -8.47 -4.16
CA LYS A 60 1.98 -7.16 -4.76
C LYS A 60 0.67 -7.16 -5.54
N ARG A 61 0.44 -8.21 -6.34
CA ARG A 61 -0.83 -8.33 -7.10
C ARG A 61 -2.03 -8.46 -6.17
N LYS A 62 -1.89 -9.24 -5.12
CA LYS A 62 -2.93 -9.44 -4.13
C LYS A 62 -3.33 -8.12 -3.47
N ILE A 63 -2.35 -7.34 -3.06
CA ILE A 63 -2.55 -6.03 -2.43
C ILE A 63 -3.16 -5.04 -3.43
N ARG A 64 -2.72 -5.05 -4.68
CA ARG A 64 -3.33 -4.22 -5.74
C ARG A 64 -4.81 -4.52 -5.91
N SER A 65 -5.18 -5.79 -5.90
CA SER A 65 -6.58 -6.21 -5.99
C SER A 65 -7.40 -5.67 -4.82
N MET A 66 -6.85 -5.71 -3.62
CA MET A 66 -7.50 -5.13 -2.43
C MET A 66 -7.72 -3.62 -2.60
N ILE A 67 -6.71 -2.90 -3.08
CA ILE A 67 -6.78 -1.46 -3.30
C ILE A 67 -7.84 -1.15 -4.35
N ASP A 68 -7.88 -1.91 -5.44
CA ASP A 68 -8.87 -1.69 -6.51
C ASP A 68 -10.30 -1.84 -5.99
N ASN A 69 -10.54 -2.78 -5.09
CA ASN A 69 -11.84 -2.93 -4.44
C ASN A 69 -12.17 -1.76 -3.53
N TYR A 70 -11.17 -1.24 -2.84
CA TYR A 70 -11.33 -0.14 -1.90
C TYR A 70 -11.56 1.21 -2.60
N LYS A 71 -10.90 1.44 -3.72
CA LYS A 71 -10.86 2.75 -4.42
C LYS A 71 -12.21 3.23 -4.93
N LYS A 72 -13.18 2.35 -5.09
CA LYS A 72 -14.51 2.74 -5.61
C LYS A 72 -15.19 3.83 -4.78
N ASP A 73 -14.88 3.87 -3.50
CA ASP A 73 -15.54 4.76 -2.54
C ASP A 73 -14.60 5.76 -1.89
N PHE A 74 -13.39 5.97 -2.47
CA PHE A 74 -12.34 6.67 -1.75
C PHE A 74 -11.54 7.59 -2.65
N ASN A 75 -11.44 8.85 -2.26
CA ASN A 75 -10.55 9.81 -2.90
C ASN A 75 -10.16 10.90 -1.88
N ASN A 76 -8.94 10.83 -1.36
CA ASN A 76 -8.42 11.77 -0.37
C ASN A 76 -7.26 12.60 -0.89
N GLN A 77 -6.95 12.54 -2.19
CA GLN A 77 -5.84 13.27 -2.78
C GLN A 77 -4.54 13.01 -2.01
N THR A 78 -4.25 11.75 -1.77
CA THR A 78 -3.15 11.31 -0.91
C THR A 78 -2.33 10.24 -1.62
N ASP A 79 -1.02 10.29 -1.43
CA ASP A 79 -0.10 9.24 -1.84
C ASP A 79 0.08 8.27 -0.67
N TYR A 80 -0.09 6.99 -0.95
CA TYR A 80 0.06 5.91 0.04
C TYR A 80 1.19 4.98 -0.36
N ILE A 81 2.06 4.65 0.59
CA ILE A 81 3.03 3.57 0.44
C ILE A 81 2.63 2.46 1.41
N ILE A 82 2.29 1.31 0.86
CA ILE A 82 1.83 0.14 1.63
C ILE A 82 2.96 -0.87 1.70
N ILE A 83 3.39 -1.19 2.91
CA ILE A 83 4.48 -2.15 3.16
C ILE A 83 3.90 -3.35 3.88
N LEU A 84 4.06 -4.54 3.30
CA LEU A 84 3.64 -5.79 3.91
C LEU A 84 4.63 -6.21 4.98
N ARG A 85 4.14 -6.53 6.17
CA ARG A 85 4.95 -7.05 7.27
C ARG A 85 4.92 -8.58 7.28
N LYS A 86 5.98 -9.17 7.82
CA LYS A 86 6.14 -10.63 7.90
C LYS A 86 4.92 -11.34 8.52
N ALA A 87 4.34 -10.78 9.56
CA ALA A 87 3.18 -11.36 10.23
C ALA A 87 1.96 -11.52 9.31
N GLY A 88 1.87 -10.73 8.25
CA GLY A 88 0.77 -10.81 7.28
C GLY A 88 0.86 -12.03 6.35
N LEU A 89 2.03 -12.66 6.25
CA LEU A 89 2.23 -13.78 5.31
C LEU A 89 1.42 -15.02 5.66
N SER A 90 1.06 -15.19 6.92
CA SER A 90 0.28 -16.33 7.39
C SER A 90 -1.23 -16.09 7.43
N LYS A 91 -1.66 -14.92 6.98
CA LYS A 91 -3.07 -14.50 7.07
C LYS A 91 -3.83 -14.72 5.78
N SER A 92 -5.13 -14.95 5.88
CA SER A 92 -6.01 -15.08 4.74
C SER A 92 -6.14 -13.75 3.99
N HIS A 93 -6.59 -13.82 2.75
CA HIS A 93 -6.87 -12.62 1.95
C HIS A 93 -7.87 -11.70 2.66
N GLU A 94 -8.92 -12.27 3.23
CA GLU A 94 -9.96 -11.51 3.92
C GLU A 94 -9.42 -10.78 5.15
N GLU A 95 -8.57 -11.44 5.94
CA GLU A 95 -7.96 -10.81 7.10
C GLU A 95 -7.03 -9.66 6.71
N LEU A 96 -6.20 -9.89 5.68
CA LEU A 96 -5.30 -8.84 5.18
C LEU A 96 -6.08 -7.65 4.65
N GLU A 97 -7.13 -7.89 3.89
CA GLU A 97 -7.95 -6.83 3.32
C GLU A 97 -8.61 -5.99 4.42
N LYS A 98 -9.18 -6.62 5.41
CA LYS A 98 -9.79 -5.95 6.57
C LYS A 98 -8.78 -5.05 7.29
N GLU A 99 -7.60 -5.58 7.56
CA GLU A 99 -6.57 -4.85 8.29
C GLU A 99 -5.98 -3.69 7.46
N LEU A 100 -5.83 -3.89 6.15
CA LEU A 100 -5.39 -2.82 5.27
C LEU A 100 -6.42 -1.69 5.21
N PHE A 101 -7.68 -2.02 5.03
CA PHE A 101 -8.76 -1.03 4.97
C PHE A 101 -8.87 -0.23 6.26
N SER A 102 -8.65 -0.85 7.41
CA SER A 102 -8.68 -0.14 8.69
C SER A 102 -7.60 0.94 8.77
N LEU A 103 -6.44 0.70 8.17
CA LEU A 103 -5.37 1.70 8.10
C LEU A 103 -5.67 2.82 7.11
N LEU A 104 -6.27 2.49 5.97
CA LEU A 104 -6.57 3.48 4.93
C LEU A 104 -7.70 4.42 5.32
N LYS A 105 -8.62 3.96 6.15
CA LYS A 105 -9.80 4.75 6.58
C LYS A 105 -9.52 5.78 7.66
N LYS A 106 -8.43 5.65 8.36
CA LYS A 106 -8.12 6.57 9.46
C LYS A 106 -7.85 7.99 8.98
#